data_2bdc0a83eb779ff0371f72571ea7b8e4
#
_entry.id   2bdc0a83eb779ff0371f72571ea7b8e4
#
_cell.length_a   1.000
_cell.length_b   1.000
_cell.length_c   1.000
_cell.angle_alpha   90.00
_cell.angle_beta   90.00
_cell.angle_gamma   90.00
#
_symmetry.space_group_name_H-M   'P 1'
#
loop_
_entity.id
_entity.type
_entity.pdbx_description
1 polymer ?
#
loop_
_entity_poly.entity_id
_entity_poly.type
_entity_poly.pdbx_seq_one_letter_code
_entity_poly.pdbx_strand_id
1 'polypeptide(L)'
;MKNIATSLILTFVLVLNAYAIDVTITDFGAKTDADNNTEAIQKAFDHCSANGGGTVHVPTGTFNVSTIVLKDRVHLRLHAGAVLKAIPNPDLYRPRSVIAGINIKNASITGEGTIDGQGDHSNFQFGDGKGNRPHVVLLRECSDILIKDVSLVNSASWTVNLDRCDGVQVRGIKILSHGNHNCDGIDINSRNVVISDCIIDCDDDALCFKSEKEGYLVEHVTVTNCIIASNCNAIKFGTASLCGFRNIAISNCVIRKASESNIRKWKGQLRGISTDTTVLSGIALEVVDGGFMDRVVISNISMEDVQTPIFIRLGNRKGAGTLKNVILSGITARNESMMTSSITGIPGHYVENVTLRDILFDCTGGGEEKDASILVPEKENAYPENRMFGPVLPAYGFYVRHVKNLTFENVQCVLQSPDARPAFLFEDVHNLWLNNFQATTPTGQAPIVRLIGSSDVVVSGFRTQQTVPSLVKVEEGCKNIDIRLNDSGKIQKVQ
;
A
#
# COMPACT_ATOMS: atom_id res chain seq x y z
N MET A 1 -27.72 42.93 67.81
CA MET A 1 -28.20 42.57 66.49
C MET A 1 -27.07 42.92 65.54
N LYS A 2 -26.32 41.97 65.04
CA LYS A 2 -25.20 42.15 64.11
C LYS A 2 -25.71 41.92 62.68
N ASN A 3 -25.67 42.96 61.85
CA ASN A 3 -25.98 42.85 60.43
C ASN A 3 -24.80 42.23 59.69
N ILE A 4 -25.04 41.08 59.08
CA ILE A 4 -24.10 40.43 58.14
C ILE A 4 -24.54 40.88 56.75
N ALA A 5 -23.73 41.74 56.11
CA ALA A 5 -23.89 42.09 54.72
C ALA A 5 -23.23 41.01 53.85
N THR A 6 -24.04 40.25 53.15
CA THR A 6 -23.54 39.23 52.18
C THR A 6 -23.28 39.94 50.85
N SER A 7 -22.00 40.10 50.48
CA SER A 7 -21.57 40.66 49.19
C SER A 7 -21.67 39.54 48.13
N LEU A 8 -22.57 39.70 47.16
CA LEU A 8 -22.74 38.82 46.01
C LEU A 8 -21.78 39.27 44.93
N ILE A 9 -20.67 38.52 44.76
CA ILE A 9 -19.75 38.75 43.62
C ILE A 9 -20.37 38.07 42.39
N LEU A 10 -20.90 38.88 41.48
CA LEU A 10 -21.41 38.43 40.19
C LEU A 10 -20.20 38.26 39.22
N THR A 11 -19.73 37.05 39.05
CA THR A 11 -18.69 36.76 38.05
C THR A 11 -19.33 36.73 36.68
N PHE A 12 -19.12 37.78 35.88
CA PHE A 12 -19.49 37.82 34.47
C PHE A 12 -18.53 36.91 33.69
N VAL A 13 -18.93 35.69 33.34
CA VAL A 13 -18.25 34.91 32.35
C VAL A 13 -18.57 35.49 30.97
N LEU A 14 -17.67 36.26 30.43
CA LEU A 14 -17.72 36.67 29.03
C LEU A 14 -17.53 35.40 28.18
N VAL A 15 -18.62 34.81 27.70
CA VAL A 15 -18.57 33.82 26.61
C VAL A 15 -18.25 34.64 25.34
N LEU A 16 -16.97 34.72 25.03
CA LEU A 16 -16.55 35.16 23.72
C LEU A 16 -17.04 34.12 22.71
N ASN A 17 -18.10 34.45 21.98
CA ASN A 17 -18.50 33.70 20.81
C ASN A 17 -17.37 33.90 19.76
N ALA A 18 -16.43 32.95 19.72
CA ALA A 18 -15.46 32.92 18.64
C ALA A 18 -16.19 32.44 17.37
N TYR A 19 -16.49 33.35 16.49
CA TYR A 19 -16.96 32.98 15.15
C TYR A 19 -15.75 32.55 14.33
N ALA A 20 -15.86 31.42 13.64
CA ALA A 20 -14.87 31.01 12.65
C ALA A 20 -14.76 32.13 11.59
N ILE A 21 -13.56 32.55 11.28
CA ILE A 21 -13.30 33.62 10.31
C ILE A 21 -12.76 33.05 9.01
N ASP A 22 -13.21 33.63 7.91
CA ASP A 22 -12.69 33.32 6.58
C ASP A 22 -11.78 34.46 6.12
N VAL A 23 -10.57 34.12 5.70
CA VAL A 23 -9.56 35.05 5.22
C VAL A 23 -8.95 34.60 3.92
N THR A 24 -8.52 35.54 3.10
CA THR A 24 -7.79 35.22 1.87
C THR A 24 -6.31 35.55 2.05
N ILE A 25 -5.41 34.73 1.53
CA ILE A 25 -3.96 34.92 1.66
C ILE A 25 -3.49 36.29 1.10
N THR A 26 -4.19 36.82 0.10
CA THR A 26 -3.90 38.14 -0.49
C THR A 26 -4.12 39.29 0.49
N ASP A 27 -5.01 39.14 1.46
CA ASP A 27 -5.26 40.17 2.50
C ASP A 27 -4.06 40.31 3.45
N PHE A 28 -3.18 39.29 3.46
CA PHE A 28 -1.94 39.21 4.23
C PHE A 28 -0.69 39.47 3.39
N GLY A 29 -0.88 39.88 2.13
CA GLY A 29 0.20 40.27 1.24
C GLY A 29 0.75 39.21 0.31
N ALA A 30 0.08 38.06 0.20
CA ALA A 30 0.45 37.04 -0.81
C ALA A 30 0.18 37.56 -2.23
N LYS A 31 1.11 37.30 -3.16
CA LYS A 31 1.06 37.75 -4.56
C LYS A 31 1.58 36.65 -5.48
N THR A 32 0.98 36.57 -6.67
CA THR A 32 1.37 35.55 -7.68
C THR A 32 2.75 35.78 -8.29
N ASP A 33 3.26 37.01 -8.24
CA ASP A 33 4.58 37.40 -8.73
C ASP A 33 5.68 37.43 -7.65
N ALA A 34 5.36 37.03 -6.42
CA ALA A 34 6.34 36.97 -5.33
C ALA A 34 7.17 35.68 -5.41
N ASP A 35 8.46 35.81 -5.14
CA ASP A 35 9.38 34.64 -5.07
C ASP A 35 9.04 33.70 -3.91
N ASN A 36 8.43 34.23 -2.84
CA ASN A 36 8.06 33.45 -1.66
C ASN A 36 6.86 34.06 -0.92
N ASN A 37 5.78 33.33 -0.83
CA ASN A 37 4.54 33.73 -0.14
C ASN A 37 4.37 33.08 1.24
N THR A 38 5.33 32.28 1.71
CA THR A 38 5.20 31.47 2.93
C THR A 38 4.82 32.31 4.15
N GLU A 39 5.49 33.45 4.35
CA GLU A 39 5.24 34.31 5.51
C GLU A 39 3.83 34.93 5.45
N ALA A 40 3.40 35.38 4.29
CA ALA A 40 2.05 35.97 4.10
C ALA A 40 0.96 34.93 4.40
N ILE A 41 1.12 33.72 3.87
CA ILE A 41 0.19 32.60 4.12
C ILE A 41 0.23 32.20 5.59
N GLN A 42 1.41 32.10 6.20
CA GLN A 42 1.52 31.76 7.62
C GLN A 42 0.84 32.79 8.52
N LYS A 43 0.93 34.07 8.21
CA LYS A 43 0.19 35.13 8.92
C LYS A 43 -1.33 34.93 8.85
N ALA A 44 -1.86 34.48 7.70
CA ALA A 44 -3.28 34.17 7.58
C ALA A 44 -3.68 32.99 8.49
N PHE A 45 -2.87 31.93 8.56
CA PHE A 45 -3.09 30.81 9.48
C PHE A 45 -3.03 31.26 10.95
N ASP A 46 -2.01 32.05 11.32
CA ASP A 46 -1.82 32.54 12.68
C ASP A 46 -2.99 33.44 13.10
N HIS A 47 -3.48 34.27 12.17
CA HIS A 47 -4.65 35.15 12.39
C HIS A 47 -5.92 34.30 12.65
N CYS A 48 -6.24 33.30 11.81
CA CYS A 48 -7.37 32.41 12.05
C CYS A 48 -7.25 31.71 13.40
N SER A 49 -6.07 31.14 13.70
CA SER A 49 -5.81 30.43 14.95
C SER A 49 -6.01 31.32 16.19
N ALA A 50 -5.52 32.54 16.15
CA ALA A 50 -5.67 33.54 17.24
C ALA A 50 -7.13 33.96 17.49
N ASN A 51 -7.99 33.84 16.47
CA ASN A 51 -9.42 34.16 16.54
C ASN A 51 -10.33 32.93 16.76
N GLY A 52 -9.77 31.77 17.17
CA GLY A 52 -10.54 30.59 17.52
C GLY A 52 -10.70 29.58 16.40
N GLY A 53 -10.18 29.81 15.22
CA GLY A 53 -10.24 28.97 14.03
C GLY A 53 -10.83 29.67 12.82
N GLY A 54 -10.87 28.98 11.68
CA GLY A 54 -11.45 29.53 10.46
C GLY A 54 -10.90 28.91 9.19
N THR A 55 -11.16 29.55 8.06
CA THR A 55 -10.70 29.07 6.75
C THR A 55 -9.72 30.06 6.12
N VAL A 56 -8.57 29.56 5.69
CA VAL A 56 -7.59 30.30 4.88
C VAL A 56 -7.81 29.93 3.42
N HIS A 57 -8.25 30.90 2.63
CA HIS A 57 -8.52 30.73 1.21
C HIS A 57 -7.30 31.08 0.35
N VAL A 58 -6.94 30.16 -0.57
CA VAL A 58 -5.97 30.37 -1.63
C VAL A 58 -6.75 30.63 -2.93
N PRO A 59 -6.78 31.85 -3.46
CA PRO A 59 -7.50 32.19 -4.69
C PRO A 59 -6.77 31.62 -5.92
N THR A 60 -7.42 31.69 -7.08
CA THR A 60 -6.81 31.34 -8.38
C THR A 60 -5.48 32.07 -8.58
N GLY A 61 -4.45 31.32 -9.00
CA GLY A 61 -3.08 31.82 -9.24
C GLY A 61 -2.02 30.90 -8.66
N THR A 62 -0.77 31.16 -9.01
CA THR A 62 0.39 30.36 -8.53
C THR A 62 1.12 31.13 -7.44
N PHE A 63 1.28 30.52 -6.28
CA PHE A 63 1.96 31.09 -5.12
C PHE A 63 3.14 30.21 -4.74
N ASN A 64 4.36 30.73 -4.88
CA ASN A 64 5.57 30.03 -4.47
C ASN A 64 5.66 29.97 -2.95
N VAL A 65 5.93 28.78 -2.41
CA VAL A 65 5.93 28.52 -0.96
C VAL A 65 7.05 27.59 -0.54
N SER A 66 7.50 27.73 0.69
CA SER A 66 8.23 26.69 1.42
C SER A 66 7.27 25.98 2.39
N THR A 67 7.68 25.67 3.62
CA THR A 67 6.81 25.02 4.60
C THR A 67 5.73 25.94 5.14
N ILE A 68 4.47 25.57 4.91
CA ILE A 68 3.30 26.13 5.58
C ILE A 68 2.91 25.20 6.74
N VAL A 69 2.79 25.76 7.94
CA VAL A 69 2.44 25.03 9.16
C VAL A 69 0.97 25.23 9.48
N LEU A 70 0.20 24.15 9.42
CA LEU A 70 -1.22 24.13 9.81
C LEU A 70 -1.40 24.40 11.30
N LYS A 71 -2.56 24.86 11.68
CA LYS A 71 -2.93 25.20 13.07
C LYS A 71 -4.22 24.50 13.47
N ASP A 72 -4.43 24.37 14.78
CA ASP A 72 -5.69 23.86 15.34
C ASP A 72 -6.89 24.63 14.83
N ARG A 73 -7.93 23.93 14.38
CA ARG A 73 -9.20 24.49 13.90
C ARG A 73 -9.05 25.45 12.73
N VAL A 74 -7.97 25.35 11.95
CA VAL A 74 -7.77 26.16 10.75
C VAL A 74 -7.79 25.26 9.52
N HIS A 75 -8.61 25.65 8.55
CA HIS A 75 -8.85 24.90 7.32
C HIS A 75 -8.16 25.62 6.15
N LEU A 76 -7.35 24.90 5.38
CA LEU A 76 -6.79 25.37 4.12
C LEU A 76 -7.76 25.04 2.99
N ARG A 77 -8.22 26.06 2.23
CA ARG A 77 -9.03 25.84 1.04
C ARG A 77 -8.38 26.41 -0.21
N LEU A 78 -8.07 25.53 -1.16
CA LEU A 78 -7.54 25.91 -2.46
C LEU A 78 -8.69 26.02 -3.47
N HIS A 79 -8.92 27.20 -4.03
CA HIS A 79 -9.93 27.39 -5.06
C HIS A 79 -9.47 26.82 -6.41
N ALA A 80 -10.41 26.62 -7.34
CA ALA A 80 -10.11 26.17 -8.69
C ALA A 80 -9.04 27.06 -9.35
N GLY A 81 -8.00 26.47 -9.90
CA GLY A 81 -6.85 27.17 -10.48
C GLY A 81 -5.85 27.77 -9.47
N ALA A 82 -6.04 27.55 -8.18
CA ALA A 82 -5.02 27.84 -7.17
C ALA A 82 -3.88 26.82 -7.22
N VAL A 83 -2.64 27.29 -7.19
CA VAL A 83 -1.44 26.44 -7.13
C VAL A 83 -0.53 26.94 -6.01
N LEU A 84 -0.30 26.08 -5.01
CA LEU A 84 0.80 26.25 -4.07
C LEU A 84 2.01 25.52 -4.62
N LYS A 85 3.03 26.25 -5.05
CA LYS A 85 4.19 25.72 -5.75
C LYS A 85 5.41 25.73 -4.86
N ALA A 86 5.99 24.56 -4.60
CA ALA A 86 7.18 24.42 -3.76
C ALA A 86 8.37 25.19 -4.34
N ILE A 87 9.07 25.95 -3.50
CA ILE A 87 10.35 26.57 -3.88
C ILE A 87 11.42 25.51 -3.91
N PRO A 88 12.16 25.31 -5.02
CA PRO A 88 13.13 24.22 -5.13
C PRO A 88 14.45 24.53 -4.39
N ASN A 89 14.35 24.72 -3.09
CA ASN A 89 15.48 24.89 -2.17
C ASN A 89 15.26 24.04 -0.91
N PRO A 90 15.97 22.89 -0.77
CA PRO A 90 15.76 21.95 0.33
C PRO A 90 15.93 22.56 1.73
N ASP A 91 16.74 23.61 1.88
CA ASP A 91 17.04 24.24 3.18
C ASP A 91 15.86 25.03 3.75
N LEU A 92 14.87 25.35 2.94
CA LEU A 92 13.69 26.12 3.35
C LEU A 92 12.60 25.26 4.03
N TYR A 93 12.75 23.92 4.06
CA TYR A 93 11.70 23.03 4.56
C TYR A 93 12.00 22.54 5.99
N ARG A 94 11.33 23.19 6.96
CA ARG A 94 11.40 22.80 8.39
C ARG A 94 10.02 22.93 9.05
N PRO A 95 9.30 21.84 9.34
CA PRO A 95 9.67 20.46 9.03
C PRO A 95 9.73 20.17 7.52
N ARG A 96 10.29 19.04 7.15
CA ARG A 96 10.58 18.65 5.75
C ARG A 96 9.30 18.31 4.96
N SER A 97 8.48 19.32 4.68
CA SER A 97 7.23 19.20 3.94
C SER A 97 6.78 20.57 3.39
N VAL A 98 6.01 20.57 2.31
CA VAL A 98 5.35 21.79 1.80
C VAL A 98 4.20 22.20 2.74
N ILE A 99 3.33 21.26 3.09
CA ILE A 99 2.29 21.48 4.11
C ILE A 99 2.61 20.57 5.30
N ALA A 100 2.69 21.12 6.49
CA ALA A 100 2.99 20.39 7.71
C ALA A 100 1.94 20.62 8.80
N GLY A 101 1.43 19.54 9.39
CA GLY A 101 0.65 19.55 10.62
C GLY A 101 1.39 18.72 11.69
N ILE A 102 1.66 19.32 12.85
CA ILE A 102 2.29 18.63 13.96
C ILE A 102 1.51 18.91 15.23
N ASN A 103 1.01 17.84 15.86
CA ASN A 103 0.26 17.93 17.12
C ASN A 103 -1.00 18.82 17.02
N ILE A 104 -1.66 18.85 15.85
CA ILE A 104 -2.85 19.68 15.63
C ILE A 104 -4.13 18.85 15.56
N LYS A 105 -5.26 19.53 15.80
CA LYS A 105 -6.60 18.93 15.79
C LYS A 105 -7.55 19.73 14.93
N ASN A 106 -8.52 19.00 14.35
CA ASN A 106 -9.64 19.58 13.64
C ASN A 106 -9.20 20.59 12.55
N ALA A 107 -8.36 20.12 11.63
CA ALA A 107 -7.86 20.91 10.50
C ALA A 107 -8.15 20.21 9.17
N SER A 108 -8.13 20.95 8.08
CA SER A 108 -8.33 20.35 6.77
C SER A 108 -7.48 20.98 5.67
N ILE A 109 -7.25 20.21 4.61
CA ILE A 109 -6.72 20.63 3.32
C ILE A 109 -7.77 20.26 2.28
N THR A 110 -8.44 21.25 1.68
CA THR A 110 -9.59 21.00 0.80
C THR A 110 -9.59 21.89 -0.44
N GLY A 111 -10.40 21.53 -1.41
CA GLY A 111 -10.68 22.38 -2.59
C GLY A 111 -10.21 21.75 -3.89
N GLU A 112 -10.33 22.50 -4.97
CA GLU A 112 -10.10 22.04 -6.35
C GLU A 112 -8.72 22.47 -6.90
N GLY A 113 -7.86 23.05 -6.04
CA GLY A 113 -6.53 23.52 -6.41
C GLY A 113 -5.46 22.44 -6.31
N THR A 114 -4.22 22.85 -6.56
CA THR A 114 -3.06 21.98 -6.67
C THR A 114 -1.98 22.37 -5.66
N ILE A 115 -1.32 21.38 -5.08
CA ILE A 115 -0.05 21.53 -4.36
C ILE A 115 1.03 20.82 -5.18
N ASP A 116 1.97 21.59 -5.73
CA ASP A 116 3.06 21.13 -6.59
C ASP A 116 4.37 21.09 -5.79
N GLY A 117 4.86 19.87 -5.52
CA GLY A 117 6.09 19.64 -4.78
C GLY A 117 7.38 19.87 -5.58
N GLN A 118 7.29 20.09 -6.90
CA GLN A 118 8.43 20.28 -7.81
C GLN A 118 9.55 19.23 -7.67
N GLY A 119 9.19 17.99 -7.38
CA GLY A 119 10.12 16.92 -7.10
C GLY A 119 11.05 16.55 -8.25
N ASP A 120 10.69 16.88 -9.48
CA ASP A 120 11.49 16.70 -10.69
C ASP A 120 12.60 17.76 -10.84
N HIS A 121 12.57 18.84 -10.04
CA HIS A 121 13.57 19.89 -10.10
C HIS A 121 14.95 19.37 -9.66
N SER A 122 16.01 19.80 -10.34
CA SER A 122 17.38 19.36 -10.11
C SER A 122 17.87 19.54 -8.66
N ASN A 123 17.40 20.54 -7.94
CA ASN A 123 17.76 20.79 -6.55
C ASN A 123 17.16 19.76 -5.56
N PHE A 124 16.15 18.99 -5.97
CA PHE A 124 15.55 17.92 -5.21
C PHE A 124 15.99 16.53 -5.67
N GLN A 125 16.89 16.44 -6.65
CA GLN A 125 17.33 15.14 -7.15
C GLN A 125 17.97 14.30 -6.04
N PHE A 126 17.66 13.01 -6.07
CA PHE A 126 18.24 12.01 -5.19
C PHE A 126 19.72 11.81 -5.58
N GLY A 127 20.60 12.63 -5.01
CA GLY A 127 22.06 12.47 -5.15
C GLY A 127 22.55 11.29 -4.32
N ASP A 128 23.47 11.48 -3.46
CA ASP A 128 24.12 10.49 -2.58
C ASP A 128 23.23 9.88 -1.45
N GLY A 129 21.92 9.88 -1.61
CA GLY A 129 20.95 9.34 -0.65
C GLY A 129 20.66 10.24 0.55
N LYS A 130 21.22 11.44 0.60
CA LYS A 130 21.11 12.35 1.75
C LYS A 130 20.28 13.60 1.51
N GLY A 131 19.60 13.69 0.38
CA GLY A 131 18.82 14.88 0.00
C GLY A 131 17.73 15.21 1.03
N ASN A 132 17.67 16.47 1.44
CA ASN A 132 16.62 17.00 2.32
C ASN A 132 15.32 17.26 1.52
N ARG A 133 14.84 16.25 0.81
CA ARG A 133 13.68 16.31 -0.07
C ARG A 133 12.39 16.44 0.73
N PRO A 134 11.54 17.45 0.52
CA PRO A 134 10.29 17.62 1.26
C PRO A 134 9.21 16.63 0.80
N HIS A 135 8.34 16.23 1.73
CA HIS A 135 7.02 15.68 1.44
C HIS A 135 6.11 16.77 0.86
N VAL A 136 5.03 16.41 0.18
CA VAL A 136 3.99 17.40 -0.13
C VAL A 136 3.16 17.69 1.12
N VAL A 137 2.66 16.65 1.80
CA VAL A 137 1.91 16.79 3.05
C VAL A 137 2.52 15.89 4.11
N LEU A 138 2.87 16.45 5.26
CA LEU A 138 3.27 15.72 6.47
C LEU A 138 2.31 16.04 7.60
N LEU A 139 1.62 15.03 8.10
CA LEU A 139 0.81 15.10 9.31
C LEU A 139 1.41 14.19 10.38
N ARG A 140 1.78 14.75 11.51
CA ARG A 140 2.37 14.01 12.61
C ARG A 140 1.63 14.26 13.91
N GLU A 141 1.20 13.17 14.58
CA GLU A 141 0.52 13.22 15.87
C GLU A 141 -0.74 14.13 15.85
N CYS A 142 -1.42 14.17 14.70
CA CYS A 142 -2.62 14.98 14.48
C CYS A 142 -3.89 14.17 14.72
N SER A 143 -5.00 14.85 15.01
CA SER A 143 -6.32 14.20 15.11
C SER A 143 -7.42 14.99 14.38
N ASP A 144 -8.45 14.27 13.93
CA ASP A 144 -9.62 14.85 13.25
C ASP A 144 -9.22 15.68 12.01
N ILE A 145 -8.49 15.07 11.09
CA ILE A 145 -7.97 15.71 9.88
C ILE A 145 -8.75 15.26 8.63
N LEU A 146 -9.04 16.22 7.76
CA LEU A 146 -9.62 15.97 6.44
C LEU A 146 -8.70 16.47 5.33
N ILE A 147 -8.34 15.58 4.37
CA ILE A 147 -7.74 15.96 3.09
C ILE A 147 -8.75 15.61 2.00
N LYS A 148 -9.19 16.61 1.20
CA LYS A 148 -10.29 16.38 0.28
C LYS A 148 -10.19 17.16 -1.02
N ASP A 149 -10.43 16.49 -2.16
CA ASP A 149 -10.61 17.02 -3.52
C ASP A 149 -9.38 17.71 -4.14
N VAL A 150 -8.30 17.91 -3.39
CA VAL A 150 -7.07 18.55 -3.88
C VAL A 150 -6.23 17.65 -4.79
N SER A 151 -5.48 18.26 -5.69
CA SER A 151 -4.44 17.60 -6.49
C SER A 151 -3.07 17.80 -5.84
N LEU A 152 -2.33 16.69 -5.64
CA LEU A 152 -0.98 16.67 -5.07
C LEU A 152 -0.04 16.14 -6.15
N VAL A 153 0.89 16.96 -6.61
CA VAL A 153 1.72 16.60 -7.77
C VAL A 153 3.21 16.78 -7.52
N ASN A 154 4.02 16.03 -8.27
CA ASN A 154 5.48 16.16 -8.31
C ASN A 154 6.14 16.16 -6.93
N SER A 155 5.85 15.17 -6.11
CA SER A 155 6.49 15.06 -4.79
C SER A 155 8.00 14.83 -4.92
N ALA A 156 8.78 15.50 -4.10
CA ALA A 156 10.21 15.24 -4.02
C ALA A 156 10.56 14.04 -3.13
N SER A 157 9.63 13.62 -2.27
CA SER A 157 9.69 12.42 -1.43
C SER A 157 8.24 11.91 -1.27
N TRP A 158 7.87 11.24 -0.20
CA TRP A 158 6.48 10.78 0.02
C TRP A 158 5.46 11.88 -0.19
N THR A 159 4.39 11.61 -0.93
CA THR A 159 3.40 12.65 -1.25
C THR A 159 2.56 12.99 -0.04
N VAL A 160 1.92 12.01 0.60
CA VAL A 160 1.17 12.20 1.85
C VAL A 160 1.76 11.28 2.93
N ASN A 161 2.26 11.85 4.00
CA ASN A 161 2.78 11.11 5.14
C ASN A 161 1.88 11.33 6.36
N LEU A 162 1.18 10.27 6.79
CA LEU A 162 0.34 10.21 7.98
C LEU A 162 1.11 9.50 9.10
N ASP A 163 1.85 10.25 9.91
CA ASP A 163 2.71 9.72 10.98
C ASP A 163 2.03 9.85 12.35
N ARG A 164 1.57 8.73 12.89
CA ARG A 164 0.94 8.62 14.22
C ARG A 164 -0.27 9.53 14.44
N CYS A 165 -1.07 9.70 13.39
CA CYS A 165 -2.32 10.43 13.48
C CYS A 165 -3.49 9.52 13.92
N ASP A 166 -4.56 10.14 14.39
CA ASP A 166 -5.78 9.48 14.85
C ASP A 166 -7.02 10.19 14.28
N GLY A 167 -7.85 9.48 13.49
CA GLY A 167 -9.03 10.09 12.87
C GLY A 167 -8.70 10.94 11.63
N VAL A 168 -8.13 10.31 10.60
CA VAL A 168 -7.83 10.98 9.33
C VAL A 168 -8.75 10.52 8.22
N GLN A 169 -9.27 11.45 7.45
CA GLN A 169 -10.04 11.16 6.24
C GLN A 169 -9.31 11.74 5.02
N VAL A 170 -9.10 10.88 4.00
CA VAL A 170 -8.53 11.27 2.70
C VAL A 170 -9.55 10.90 1.63
N ARG A 171 -10.13 11.88 0.95
CA ARG A 171 -11.23 11.65 0.01
C ARG A 171 -11.09 12.42 -1.29
N GLY A 172 -11.30 11.75 -2.42
CA GLY A 172 -11.39 12.40 -3.73
C GLY A 172 -10.11 13.10 -4.19
N ILE A 173 -8.96 12.85 -3.56
CA ILE A 173 -7.71 13.47 -3.94
C ILE A 173 -7.14 12.81 -5.20
N LYS A 174 -6.33 13.60 -5.93
CA LYS A 174 -5.53 13.11 -7.05
C LYS A 174 -4.06 13.26 -6.72
N ILE A 175 -3.29 12.16 -6.87
CA ILE A 175 -1.84 12.15 -6.76
C ILE A 175 -1.26 11.84 -8.14
N LEU A 176 -0.32 12.66 -8.60
CA LEU A 176 0.47 12.43 -9.80
C LEU A 176 1.94 12.76 -9.51
N SER A 177 2.76 11.74 -9.28
CA SER A 177 4.10 11.93 -8.73
C SER A 177 5.12 10.92 -9.30
N HIS A 178 5.88 11.36 -10.31
CA HIS A 178 6.85 10.51 -11.04
C HIS A 178 8.24 11.11 -11.14
N GLY A 179 8.47 12.28 -10.55
CA GLY A 179 9.67 13.08 -10.77
C GLY A 179 10.88 12.67 -9.94
N ASN A 180 10.72 11.84 -8.89
CA ASN A 180 11.81 11.53 -7.97
C ASN A 180 11.70 10.14 -7.35
N HIS A 181 12.79 9.68 -6.71
CA HIS A 181 12.78 8.46 -5.89
C HIS A 181 11.93 8.63 -4.63
N ASN A 182 11.31 7.55 -4.16
CA ASN A 182 10.46 7.52 -2.96
C ASN A 182 9.32 8.55 -3.03
N CYS A 183 8.74 8.76 -4.19
CA CYS A 183 7.54 9.56 -4.34
C CYS A 183 6.30 8.68 -4.12
N ASP A 184 6.27 8.02 -2.96
CA ASP A 184 5.15 7.19 -2.51
C ASP A 184 3.86 8.00 -2.53
N GLY A 185 2.71 7.37 -2.76
CA GLY A 185 1.42 8.05 -2.82
C GLY A 185 0.94 8.47 -1.43
N ILE A 186 0.48 7.50 -0.62
CA ILE A 186 0.01 7.74 0.75
C ILE A 186 0.68 6.74 1.69
N ASP A 187 1.52 7.25 2.59
CA ASP A 187 2.16 6.50 3.66
C ASP A 187 1.32 6.57 4.94
N ILE A 188 0.91 5.41 5.45
CA ILE A 188 -0.05 5.28 6.53
C ILE A 188 0.63 4.62 7.74
N ASN A 189 1.11 5.42 8.68
CA ASN A 189 1.57 5.01 10.01
C ASN A 189 0.62 5.58 11.07
N SER A 190 -0.68 5.30 10.95
CA SER A 190 -1.75 5.99 11.69
C SER A 190 -2.91 5.04 11.98
N ARG A 191 -3.87 5.46 12.80
CA ARG A 191 -5.07 4.70 13.15
C ARG A 191 -6.35 5.50 12.92
N ASN A 192 -7.48 4.79 12.81
CA ASN A 192 -8.78 5.39 12.52
C ASN A 192 -8.74 6.21 11.22
N VAL A 193 -8.25 5.59 10.12
CA VAL A 193 -8.05 6.25 8.83
C VAL A 193 -9.07 5.77 7.80
N VAL A 194 -9.68 6.69 7.09
CA VAL A 194 -10.58 6.41 5.96
C VAL A 194 -10.00 7.02 4.69
N ILE A 195 -9.76 6.20 3.66
CA ILE A 195 -9.31 6.64 2.33
C ILE A 195 -10.36 6.21 1.30
N SER A 196 -10.90 7.16 0.54
CA SER A 196 -11.90 6.81 -0.48
C SER A 196 -11.87 7.71 -1.71
N ASP A 197 -12.30 7.14 -2.84
CA ASP A 197 -12.55 7.87 -4.09
C ASP A 197 -11.31 8.58 -4.65
N CYS A 198 -10.10 8.07 -4.34
CA CYS A 198 -8.83 8.66 -4.72
C CYS A 198 -8.30 8.10 -6.04
N ILE A 199 -7.58 8.92 -6.78
CA ILE A 199 -6.75 8.51 -7.91
C ILE A 199 -5.29 8.73 -7.51
N ILE A 200 -4.53 7.65 -7.40
CA ILE A 200 -3.11 7.66 -7.02
C ILE A 200 -2.31 7.14 -8.19
N ASP A 201 -1.34 7.91 -8.66
CA ASP A 201 -0.45 7.53 -9.76
C ASP A 201 0.96 8.03 -9.42
N CYS A 202 1.85 7.11 -9.06
CA CYS A 202 3.18 7.45 -8.56
C CYS A 202 4.26 6.44 -8.98
N ASP A 203 5.52 6.84 -8.86
CA ASP A 203 6.67 6.03 -9.27
C ASP A 203 7.18 5.08 -8.17
N ASP A 204 6.73 5.25 -6.93
CA ASP A 204 7.03 4.33 -5.81
C ASP A 204 5.76 3.69 -5.24
N ASP A 205 5.76 3.19 -4.01
CA ASP A 205 4.62 2.50 -3.40
C ASP A 205 3.37 3.41 -3.32
N ALA A 206 2.23 2.99 -3.88
CA ALA A 206 1.08 3.89 -4.00
C ALA A 206 0.28 4.03 -2.69
N LEU A 207 -0.12 2.92 -2.08
CA LEU A 207 -0.68 2.87 -0.73
C LEU A 207 0.27 2.07 0.15
N CYS A 208 0.95 2.72 1.07
CA CYS A 208 1.99 2.10 1.87
C CYS A 208 1.68 2.18 3.37
N PHE A 209 1.33 1.04 3.96
CA PHE A 209 1.15 0.91 5.41
C PHE A 209 2.50 0.67 6.06
N LYS A 210 2.92 1.56 6.94
CA LYS A 210 4.21 1.50 7.63
C LYS A 210 4.00 1.44 9.14
N SER A 211 4.67 0.51 9.81
CA SER A 211 4.72 0.43 11.27
C SER A 211 6.15 0.71 11.72
N GLU A 212 6.48 2.01 11.86
CA GLU A 212 7.84 2.51 12.03
C GLU A 212 8.25 2.68 13.49
N LYS A 213 7.30 2.68 14.42
CA LYS A 213 7.57 2.97 15.83
C LYS A 213 7.05 1.86 16.74
N GLU A 214 7.91 1.39 17.62
CA GLU A 214 7.50 0.49 18.70
C GLU A 214 6.41 1.14 19.57
N GLY A 215 5.43 0.32 19.96
CA GLY A 215 4.30 0.77 20.78
C GLY A 215 3.23 1.56 20.05
N TYR A 216 3.36 1.82 18.73
CA TYR A 216 2.32 2.45 17.94
C TYR A 216 1.76 1.50 16.87
N LEU A 217 0.52 1.11 17.02
CA LEU A 217 -0.17 0.15 16.15
C LEU A 217 -0.91 0.88 15.02
N VAL A 218 -0.74 0.40 13.80
CA VAL A 218 -1.52 0.82 12.63
C VAL A 218 -2.80 -0.02 12.59
N GLU A 219 -3.94 0.60 12.87
CA GLU A 219 -5.19 -0.14 12.99
C GLU A 219 -6.43 0.68 12.63
N HIS A 220 -7.54 -0.03 12.39
CA HIS A 220 -8.84 0.56 12.05
C HIS A 220 -8.74 1.46 10.81
N VAL A 221 -8.19 0.89 9.72
CA VAL A 221 -8.05 1.60 8.45
C VAL A 221 -8.97 1.00 7.40
N THR A 222 -9.67 1.84 6.67
CA THR A 222 -10.46 1.44 5.50
C THR A 222 -10.01 2.18 4.26
N VAL A 223 -9.89 1.44 3.14
CA VAL A 223 -9.62 2.00 1.81
C VAL A 223 -10.65 1.48 0.84
N THR A 224 -11.28 2.36 0.05
CA THR A 224 -12.28 1.91 -0.92
C THR A 224 -12.39 2.84 -2.14
N ASN A 225 -12.88 2.29 -3.27
CA ASN A 225 -13.19 3.05 -4.50
C ASN A 225 -11.98 3.82 -5.08
N CYS A 226 -10.78 3.27 -5.01
CA CYS A 226 -9.60 3.95 -5.48
C CYS A 226 -9.07 3.36 -6.80
N ILE A 227 -8.52 4.22 -7.66
CA ILE A 227 -7.64 3.82 -8.76
C ILE A 227 -6.21 4.01 -8.27
N ILE A 228 -5.46 2.91 -8.26
CA ILE A 228 -4.13 2.83 -7.67
C ILE A 228 -3.14 2.46 -8.77
N ALA A 229 -2.33 3.41 -9.18
CA ALA A 229 -1.29 3.20 -10.16
C ALA A 229 0.08 3.39 -9.52
N SER A 230 1.00 2.47 -9.80
CA SER A 230 2.34 2.49 -9.23
C SER A 230 3.36 1.96 -10.24
N ASN A 231 4.60 2.39 -10.10
CA ASN A 231 5.77 1.78 -10.73
C ASN A 231 6.62 0.97 -9.73
N CYS A 232 6.03 0.71 -8.56
CA CYS A 232 6.55 -0.14 -7.48
C CYS A 232 5.42 -1.04 -6.96
N ASN A 233 5.05 -1.01 -5.68
CA ASN A 233 3.93 -1.78 -5.16
C ASN A 233 2.64 -0.94 -5.10
N ALA A 234 1.51 -1.52 -5.50
CA ALA A 234 0.25 -0.78 -5.46
C ALA A 234 -0.32 -0.70 -4.04
N ILE A 235 -0.50 -1.83 -3.37
CA ILE A 235 -0.90 -1.92 -1.97
C ILE A 235 0.21 -2.63 -1.21
N LYS A 236 0.87 -1.92 -0.30
CA LYS A 236 2.00 -2.46 0.46
C LYS A 236 1.81 -2.29 1.96
N PHE A 237 2.08 -3.35 2.71
CA PHE A 237 2.27 -3.36 4.16
C PHE A 237 3.75 -3.62 4.44
N GLY A 238 4.42 -2.68 5.07
CA GLY A 238 5.86 -2.75 5.28
C GLY A 238 6.63 -1.70 4.44
N THR A 239 7.92 -1.86 4.21
CA THR A 239 8.78 -2.88 4.84
C THR A 239 8.89 -2.70 6.35
N ALA A 240 8.77 -1.44 6.85
CA ALA A 240 8.77 -1.18 8.29
C ALA A 240 7.56 -1.85 8.96
N SER A 241 7.83 -2.81 9.84
CA SER A 241 6.83 -3.64 10.53
C SER A 241 7.22 -3.91 11.98
N LEU A 242 7.61 -2.84 12.71
CA LEU A 242 8.14 -2.95 14.08
C LEU A 242 7.07 -3.24 15.13
N CYS A 243 5.87 -2.62 15.04
CA CYS A 243 4.76 -2.89 15.95
C CYS A 243 3.72 -3.80 15.30
N GLY A 244 3.06 -3.33 14.24
CA GLY A 244 2.16 -4.19 13.48
C GLY A 244 0.97 -3.49 12.85
N PHE A 245 0.13 -4.33 12.22
CA PHE A 245 -1.04 -3.95 11.44
C PHE A 245 -2.25 -4.77 11.91
N ARG A 246 -3.39 -4.12 12.17
CA ARG A 246 -4.58 -4.82 12.66
C ARG A 246 -5.89 -4.18 12.22
N ASN A 247 -6.92 -5.00 11.96
CA ASN A 247 -8.27 -4.53 11.65
C ASN A 247 -8.28 -3.55 10.45
N ILE A 248 -7.81 -4.01 9.29
CA ILE A 248 -7.69 -3.20 8.07
C ILE A 248 -8.53 -3.83 6.97
N ALA A 249 -9.33 -3.02 6.30
CA ALA A 249 -10.15 -3.44 5.17
C ALA A 249 -9.87 -2.58 3.92
N ILE A 250 -9.58 -3.24 2.78
CA ILE A 250 -9.35 -2.59 1.49
C ILE A 250 -10.29 -3.22 0.47
N SER A 251 -11.06 -2.41 -0.28
CA SER A 251 -12.02 -2.97 -1.22
C SER A 251 -12.34 -2.07 -2.41
N ASN A 252 -12.89 -2.67 -3.47
CA ASN A 252 -13.42 -1.96 -4.64
C ASN A 252 -12.36 -1.07 -5.30
N CYS A 253 -11.14 -1.57 -5.51
CA CYS A 253 -10.06 -0.81 -6.11
C CYS A 253 -9.62 -1.42 -7.45
N VAL A 254 -9.13 -0.55 -8.32
CA VAL A 254 -8.48 -0.94 -9.57
C VAL A 254 -6.99 -0.63 -9.48
N ILE A 255 -6.16 -1.61 -9.81
CA ILE A 255 -4.71 -1.48 -9.83
C ILE A 255 -4.23 -1.48 -11.27
N ARG A 256 -3.38 -0.54 -11.63
CA ARG A 256 -2.75 -0.44 -12.96
C ARG A 256 -1.32 0.06 -12.86
N LYS A 257 -0.60 0.00 -13.96
CA LYS A 257 0.73 0.62 -14.08
C LYS A 257 0.66 2.13 -13.91
N ALA A 258 1.73 2.71 -13.36
CA ALA A 258 1.94 4.15 -13.40
C ALA A 258 1.87 4.67 -14.85
N SER A 259 1.31 5.85 -15.02
CA SER A 259 1.14 6.47 -16.34
C SER A 259 2.48 6.76 -17.01
N GLU A 260 3.49 7.07 -16.22
CA GLU A 260 4.87 7.32 -16.67
C GLU A 260 5.88 6.96 -15.56
N SER A 261 7.15 6.93 -15.90
CA SER A 261 8.24 6.89 -14.94
C SER A 261 9.42 7.68 -15.46
N ASN A 262 9.97 8.55 -14.63
CA ASN A 262 11.19 9.30 -14.90
C ASN A 262 12.41 8.68 -14.20
N ILE A 263 12.20 7.77 -13.27
CA ILE A 263 13.24 7.24 -12.37
C ILE A 263 13.55 5.77 -12.66
N ARG A 264 12.52 4.91 -12.67
CA ARG A 264 12.69 3.47 -12.85
C ARG A 264 12.18 3.04 -14.21
N LYS A 265 13.03 2.37 -14.98
CA LYS A 265 12.68 1.82 -16.29
C LYS A 265 12.73 0.30 -16.23
N TRP A 266 11.60 -0.34 -16.45
CA TRP A 266 11.47 -1.79 -16.31
C TRP A 266 11.58 -2.57 -17.61
N LYS A 267 11.39 -1.92 -18.75
CA LYS A 267 11.43 -2.56 -20.05
C LYS A 267 12.69 -3.41 -20.24
N GLY A 268 12.49 -4.69 -20.48
CA GLY A 268 13.56 -5.66 -20.70
C GLY A 268 14.35 -6.08 -19.47
N GLN A 269 14.03 -5.58 -18.26
CA GLN A 269 14.71 -6.01 -17.04
C GLN A 269 14.27 -7.41 -16.58
N LEU A 270 13.03 -7.79 -16.89
CA LEU A 270 12.47 -9.11 -16.63
C LEU A 270 11.80 -9.64 -17.89
N ARG A 271 11.82 -10.97 -18.05
CA ARG A 271 11.08 -11.63 -19.13
C ARG A 271 9.57 -11.35 -18.99
N GLY A 272 8.96 -10.91 -20.07
CA GLY A 272 7.55 -10.50 -20.11
C GLY A 272 7.33 -8.99 -19.99
N ILE A 273 8.23 -8.24 -19.38
CA ILE A 273 8.07 -6.80 -19.21
C ILE A 273 8.47 -6.04 -20.48
N SER A 274 7.48 -5.53 -21.20
CA SER A 274 7.63 -4.85 -22.48
C SER A 274 7.53 -3.32 -22.39
N THR A 275 7.11 -2.78 -21.24
CA THR A 275 6.89 -1.35 -20.99
C THR A 275 7.84 -0.79 -19.94
N ASP A 276 8.05 0.52 -19.95
CA ASP A 276 8.92 1.20 -18.98
C ASP A 276 8.36 1.17 -17.56
N THR A 277 7.05 1.10 -17.43
CA THR A 277 6.35 1.03 -16.14
C THR A 277 5.78 -0.36 -15.88
N THR A 278 5.71 -0.78 -14.62
CA THR A 278 5.10 -2.03 -14.15
C THR A 278 4.75 -1.95 -12.67
N VAL A 279 3.76 -2.67 -12.23
CA VAL A 279 3.50 -2.87 -10.79
C VAL A 279 4.30 -4.07 -10.30
N LEU A 280 5.22 -3.89 -9.35
CA LEU A 280 6.00 -5.00 -8.79
C LEU A 280 5.11 -6.02 -8.09
N SER A 281 4.29 -5.54 -7.14
CA SER A 281 3.27 -6.37 -6.50
C SER A 281 1.95 -5.62 -6.45
N GLY A 282 0.88 -6.27 -6.88
CA GLY A 282 -0.47 -5.70 -6.72
C GLY A 282 -0.83 -5.56 -5.24
N ILE A 283 -0.61 -6.64 -4.48
CA ILE A 283 -0.77 -6.69 -3.02
C ILE A 283 0.49 -7.29 -2.42
N ALA A 284 1.21 -6.51 -1.59
CA ALA A 284 2.37 -6.93 -0.82
C ALA A 284 2.08 -6.83 0.68
N LEU A 285 2.02 -7.98 1.36
CA LEU A 285 1.81 -8.07 2.81
C LEU A 285 3.10 -8.56 3.47
N GLU A 286 3.83 -7.66 4.13
CA GLU A 286 5.17 -7.94 4.62
C GLU A 286 5.26 -7.70 6.13
N VAL A 287 5.70 -8.70 6.88
CA VAL A 287 6.05 -8.60 8.30
C VAL A 287 7.46 -9.16 8.47
N VAL A 288 8.45 -8.29 8.62
CA VAL A 288 9.86 -8.68 8.60
C VAL A 288 10.72 -8.03 9.70
N ASP A 289 10.13 -7.15 10.52
CA ASP A 289 10.86 -6.40 11.56
C ASP A 289 10.41 -6.74 12.99
N GLY A 290 9.76 -7.90 13.20
CA GLY A 290 9.36 -8.37 14.53
C GLY A 290 7.94 -8.04 14.97
N GLY A 291 7.21 -7.21 14.23
CA GLY A 291 5.82 -6.89 14.52
C GLY A 291 4.83 -7.97 14.11
N PHE A 292 3.56 -7.59 13.96
CA PHE A 292 2.53 -8.54 13.59
C PHE A 292 1.55 -7.99 12.54
N MET A 293 0.87 -8.92 11.86
CA MET A 293 -0.32 -8.63 11.04
C MET A 293 -1.47 -9.52 11.51
N ASP A 294 -2.65 -8.91 11.72
CA ASP A 294 -3.83 -9.62 12.21
C ASP A 294 -5.13 -8.99 11.72
N ARG A 295 -6.05 -9.79 11.18
CA ARG A 295 -7.36 -9.33 10.67
C ARG A 295 -7.24 -8.27 9.57
N VAL A 296 -6.65 -8.67 8.45
CA VAL A 296 -6.58 -7.87 7.21
C VAL A 296 -7.49 -8.51 6.16
N VAL A 297 -8.38 -7.72 5.59
CA VAL A 297 -9.30 -8.16 4.52
C VAL A 297 -9.10 -7.28 3.29
N ILE A 298 -8.83 -7.91 2.14
CA ILE A 298 -8.72 -7.22 0.85
C ILE A 298 -9.66 -7.90 -0.14
N SER A 299 -10.57 -7.13 -0.75
CA SER A 299 -11.62 -7.71 -1.58
C SER A 299 -12.02 -6.84 -2.78
N ASN A 300 -12.56 -7.48 -3.82
CA ASN A 300 -13.05 -6.82 -5.03
C ASN A 300 -11.97 -5.93 -5.67
N ILE A 301 -10.85 -6.55 -6.04
CA ILE A 301 -9.69 -5.87 -6.67
C ILE A 301 -9.54 -6.35 -8.11
N SER A 302 -9.44 -5.43 -9.04
CA SER A 302 -9.05 -5.71 -10.42
C SER A 302 -7.66 -5.18 -10.68
N MET A 303 -6.76 -6.01 -11.26
CA MET A 303 -5.37 -5.65 -11.52
C MET A 303 -5.05 -5.81 -13.00
N GLU A 304 -4.52 -4.78 -13.60
CA GLU A 304 -4.03 -4.79 -14.97
C GLU A 304 -2.50 -4.78 -14.99
N ASP A 305 -1.89 -5.81 -15.60
CA ASP A 305 -0.43 -5.89 -15.84
C ASP A 305 0.45 -5.68 -14.60
N VAL A 306 0.38 -6.62 -13.67
CA VAL A 306 1.26 -6.65 -12.49
C VAL A 306 2.33 -7.74 -12.64
N GLN A 307 3.54 -7.55 -12.11
CA GLN A 307 4.56 -8.61 -12.10
C GLN A 307 4.12 -9.77 -11.19
N THR A 308 3.63 -9.45 -10.00
CA THR A 308 3.18 -10.41 -8.99
C THR A 308 1.83 -9.94 -8.43
N PRO A 309 0.72 -10.64 -8.66
CA PRO A 309 -0.57 -10.24 -8.10
C PRO A 309 -0.58 -10.18 -6.57
N ILE A 310 -0.06 -11.23 -5.90
CA ILE A 310 -0.04 -11.35 -4.43
C ILE A 310 1.36 -11.76 -3.97
N PHE A 311 1.94 -10.98 -3.06
CA PHE A 311 3.19 -11.25 -2.39
C PHE A 311 2.99 -11.16 -0.87
N ILE A 312 3.00 -12.31 -0.17
CA ILE A 312 2.88 -12.38 1.28
C ILE A 312 4.20 -12.90 1.86
N ARG A 313 4.83 -12.13 2.74
CA ARG A 313 6.11 -12.46 3.33
C ARG A 313 6.15 -12.25 4.84
N LEU A 314 6.37 -13.32 5.58
CA LEU A 314 6.86 -13.28 6.94
C LEU A 314 8.37 -13.53 6.91
N GLY A 315 9.17 -12.62 7.46
CA GLY A 315 10.64 -12.71 7.47
C GLY A 315 11.23 -12.35 8.83
N ASN A 316 12.56 -12.18 8.86
CA ASN A 316 13.32 -11.94 10.10
C ASN A 316 14.42 -10.89 9.89
N ARG A 317 14.09 -9.73 9.31
CA ARG A 317 15.08 -8.68 9.04
C ARG A 317 15.58 -8.00 10.33
N LYS A 318 14.68 -7.76 11.27
CA LYS A 318 14.98 -7.18 12.61
C LYS A 318 14.33 -7.97 13.74
N GLY A 319 13.76 -9.11 13.45
CA GLY A 319 13.04 -9.98 14.35
C GLY A 319 11.97 -10.76 13.60
N ALA A 320 11.73 -12.01 14.00
CA ALA A 320 10.60 -12.78 13.49
C ALA A 320 9.30 -12.31 14.16
N GLY A 321 8.33 -11.96 13.31
CA GLY A 321 6.99 -11.52 13.75
C GLY A 321 5.94 -12.60 13.58
N THR A 322 4.68 -12.19 13.49
CA THR A 322 3.54 -13.06 13.15
C THR A 322 2.68 -12.44 12.04
N LEU A 323 2.23 -13.26 11.09
CA LEU A 323 1.31 -12.85 10.03
C LEU A 323 0.16 -13.86 10.01
N LYS A 324 -1.04 -13.40 10.35
CA LYS A 324 -2.20 -14.28 10.47
C LYS A 324 -3.54 -13.59 10.20
N ASN A 325 -4.58 -14.42 9.99
CA ASN A 325 -5.97 -13.98 9.84
C ASN A 325 -6.14 -13.00 8.66
N VAL A 326 -5.72 -13.43 7.47
CA VAL A 326 -5.81 -12.64 6.23
C VAL A 326 -6.84 -13.25 5.28
N ILE A 327 -7.73 -12.43 4.74
CA ILE A 327 -8.70 -12.83 3.71
C ILE A 327 -8.48 -11.99 2.46
N LEU A 328 -8.22 -12.67 1.34
CA LEU A 328 -8.16 -12.09 0.01
C LEU A 328 -9.29 -12.68 -0.84
N SER A 329 -10.19 -11.84 -1.39
CA SER A 329 -11.38 -12.36 -2.09
C SER A 329 -11.84 -11.49 -3.25
N GLY A 330 -12.40 -12.13 -4.29
CA GLY A 330 -12.93 -11.40 -5.45
C GLY A 330 -11.83 -10.64 -6.19
N ILE A 331 -10.70 -11.31 -6.52
CA ILE A 331 -9.55 -10.66 -7.15
C ILE A 331 -9.37 -11.20 -8.56
N THR A 332 -9.29 -10.30 -9.53
CA THR A 332 -8.88 -10.61 -10.90
C THR A 332 -7.56 -9.92 -11.21
N ALA A 333 -6.63 -10.62 -11.86
CA ALA A 333 -5.35 -10.05 -12.21
C ALA A 333 -4.81 -10.60 -13.53
N ARG A 334 -4.20 -9.72 -14.35
CA ARG A 334 -3.29 -10.14 -15.43
C ARG A 334 -1.85 -9.99 -14.93
N ASN A 335 -1.19 -11.13 -14.82
CA ASN A 335 0.23 -11.19 -14.47
C ASN A 335 1.06 -11.03 -15.76
N GLU A 336 2.00 -10.11 -15.79
CA GLU A 336 2.82 -9.84 -16.98
C GLU A 336 4.25 -10.41 -16.91
N SER A 337 4.59 -11.13 -15.84
CA SER A 337 5.91 -11.72 -15.66
C SER A 337 5.86 -13.17 -15.21
N MET A 338 7.02 -13.85 -15.21
CA MET A 338 7.16 -15.19 -14.65
C MET A 338 7.27 -15.21 -13.11
N MET A 339 7.23 -14.04 -12.48
CA MET A 339 7.16 -13.86 -11.04
C MET A 339 5.72 -14.16 -10.58
N THR A 340 5.52 -15.30 -10.01
CA THR A 340 4.18 -15.72 -9.60
C THR A 340 3.78 -15.19 -8.23
N SER A 341 2.53 -15.33 -7.87
CA SER A 341 2.06 -15.06 -6.52
C SER A 341 2.73 -15.98 -5.49
N SER A 342 3.09 -15.43 -4.33
CA SER A 342 3.74 -16.22 -3.29
C SER A 342 3.22 -15.91 -1.90
N ILE A 343 3.18 -16.94 -1.04
CA ILE A 343 2.85 -16.85 0.38
C ILE A 343 3.94 -17.59 1.13
N THR A 344 4.84 -16.86 1.81
CA THR A 344 6.03 -17.45 2.39
C THR A 344 6.26 -17.01 3.83
N GLY A 345 6.33 -18.00 4.73
CA GLY A 345 6.95 -17.86 6.04
C GLY A 345 8.45 -18.09 5.98
N ILE A 346 9.04 -18.42 7.13
CA ILE A 346 10.44 -18.87 7.28
C ILE A 346 10.48 -20.10 8.17
N PRO A 347 11.56 -20.88 8.18
CA PRO A 347 11.67 -22.05 9.04
C PRO A 347 11.31 -21.77 10.50
N GLY A 348 10.35 -22.49 11.04
CA GLY A 348 9.84 -22.33 12.40
C GLY A 348 8.84 -21.20 12.62
N HIS A 349 8.65 -20.29 11.65
CA HIS A 349 7.68 -19.19 11.72
C HIS A 349 6.75 -19.23 10.50
N TYR A 350 5.51 -19.57 10.73
CA TYR A 350 4.52 -19.82 9.69
C TYR A 350 3.62 -18.59 9.48
N VAL A 351 3.24 -18.37 8.22
CA VAL A 351 2.06 -17.55 7.91
C VAL A 351 0.83 -18.39 8.26
N GLU A 352 -0.14 -17.84 8.98
CA GLU A 352 -1.24 -18.62 9.53
C GLU A 352 -2.63 -18.06 9.19
N ASN A 353 -3.61 -18.96 9.01
CA ASN A 353 -5.02 -18.60 8.83
C ASN A 353 -5.23 -17.66 7.63
N VAL A 354 -4.81 -18.07 6.45
CA VAL A 354 -4.98 -17.30 5.22
C VAL A 354 -6.06 -17.94 4.35
N THR A 355 -6.99 -17.12 3.87
CA THR A 355 -8.03 -17.54 2.93
C THR A 355 -7.93 -16.74 1.65
N LEU A 356 -7.82 -17.45 0.51
CA LEU A 356 -7.95 -16.90 -0.83
C LEU A 356 -9.21 -17.49 -1.47
N ARG A 357 -10.14 -16.65 -1.90
CA ARG A 357 -11.36 -17.14 -2.55
C ARG A 357 -11.80 -16.25 -3.70
N ASP A 358 -12.43 -16.86 -4.69
CA ASP A 358 -12.93 -16.17 -5.90
C ASP A 358 -11.80 -15.39 -6.59
N ILE A 359 -10.71 -16.09 -6.94
CA ILE A 359 -9.51 -15.54 -7.56
C ILE A 359 -9.45 -15.99 -9.02
N LEU A 360 -9.20 -15.04 -9.93
CA LEU A 360 -8.94 -15.33 -11.34
C LEU A 360 -7.64 -14.65 -11.77
N PHE A 361 -6.63 -15.44 -12.10
CA PHE A 361 -5.36 -14.94 -12.62
C PHE A 361 -5.10 -15.41 -14.05
N ASP A 362 -4.86 -14.43 -14.93
CA ASP A 362 -4.28 -14.64 -16.24
C ASP A 362 -2.77 -14.62 -16.11
N CYS A 363 -2.14 -15.79 -16.13
CA CYS A 363 -0.72 -15.97 -15.93
C CYS A 363 0.03 -15.90 -17.27
N THR A 364 1.12 -15.16 -17.35
CA THR A 364 1.92 -14.99 -18.57
C THR A 364 2.39 -16.31 -19.17
N GLY A 365 2.81 -17.26 -18.35
CA GLY A 365 3.41 -18.52 -18.76
C GLY A 365 4.86 -18.37 -19.26
N GLY A 366 5.32 -19.35 -20.01
CA GLY A 366 6.66 -19.37 -20.62
C GLY A 366 7.75 -20.01 -19.74
N GLY A 367 7.39 -20.67 -18.64
CA GLY A 367 8.31 -21.46 -17.81
C GLY A 367 8.76 -22.74 -18.51
N GLU A 368 10.01 -23.09 -18.29
CA GLU A 368 10.64 -24.31 -18.82
C GLU A 368 10.67 -25.42 -17.75
N GLU A 369 10.93 -26.68 -18.13
CA GLU A 369 10.99 -27.80 -17.18
C GLU A 369 12.02 -27.61 -16.07
N LYS A 370 13.16 -26.98 -16.37
CA LYS A 370 14.18 -26.65 -15.37
C LYS A 370 13.66 -25.70 -14.29
N ASP A 371 12.72 -24.81 -14.66
CA ASP A 371 12.16 -23.82 -13.74
C ASP A 371 11.27 -24.46 -12.68
N ALA A 372 10.59 -25.58 -13.01
CA ALA A 372 9.80 -26.37 -12.05
C ALA A 372 10.64 -27.01 -10.92
N SER A 373 11.96 -27.10 -11.09
CA SER A 373 12.89 -27.71 -10.15
C SER A 373 13.78 -26.71 -9.42
N ILE A 374 13.52 -25.41 -9.54
CA ILE A 374 14.29 -24.35 -8.85
C ILE A 374 14.13 -24.53 -7.34
N LEU A 375 15.26 -24.59 -6.64
CA LEU A 375 15.29 -24.55 -5.18
C LEU A 375 15.22 -23.07 -4.74
N VAL A 376 14.12 -22.71 -4.11
CA VAL A 376 13.89 -21.34 -3.65
C VAL A 376 14.65 -21.12 -2.34
N PRO A 377 15.58 -20.15 -2.25
CA PRO A 377 16.31 -19.88 -1.01
C PRO A 377 15.39 -19.27 0.07
N GLU A 378 15.71 -19.45 1.35
CA GLU A 378 14.89 -18.92 2.45
C GLU A 378 14.89 -17.41 2.54
N LYS A 379 16.04 -16.77 2.37
CA LYS A 379 16.18 -15.30 2.39
C LYS A 379 15.54 -14.64 3.63
N GLU A 380 15.70 -15.22 4.80
CA GLU A 380 15.01 -14.83 6.04
C GLU A 380 15.19 -13.35 6.40
N ASN A 381 16.42 -12.85 6.27
CA ASN A 381 16.81 -11.49 6.65
C ASN A 381 16.83 -10.50 5.46
N ALA A 382 16.42 -10.96 4.26
CA ALA A 382 16.47 -10.11 3.09
C ALA A 382 15.42 -8.99 3.13
N TYR A 383 15.69 -7.91 2.39
CA TYR A 383 14.66 -6.92 2.08
C TYR A 383 13.54 -7.60 1.29
N PRO A 384 12.27 -7.50 1.72
CA PRO A 384 11.17 -8.16 1.04
C PRO A 384 10.80 -7.41 -0.24
N GLU A 385 10.87 -8.09 -1.34
CA GLU A 385 10.30 -7.68 -2.63
C GLU A 385 10.01 -8.94 -3.45
N ASN A 386 9.15 -8.84 -4.43
CA ASN A 386 8.74 -10.01 -5.22
C ASN A 386 9.92 -10.76 -5.87
N ARG A 387 11.01 -10.07 -6.24
CA ARG A 387 12.20 -10.64 -6.89
C ARG A 387 13.25 -11.17 -5.91
N MET A 388 13.01 -11.11 -4.60
CA MET A 388 13.99 -11.56 -3.60
C MET A 388 14.42 -13.01 -3.77
N PHE A 389 13.55 -13.83 -4.32
CA PHE A 389 13.80 -15.27 -4.55
C PHE A 389 14.44 -15.57 -5.93
N GLY A 390 14.65 -14.58 -6.75
CA GLY A 390 15.12 -14.72 -8.12
C GLY A 390 14.06 -14.34 -9.16
N PRO A 391 14.37 -14.38 -10.45
CA PRO A 391 13.50 -13.91 -11.51
C PRO A 391 12.35 -14.87 -11.87
N VAL A 392 12.38 -16.11 -11.35
CA VAL A 392 11.40 -17.16 -11.63
C VAL A 392 11.17 -17.99 -10.37
N LEU A 393 9.91 -18.30 -10.09
CA LEU A 393 9.51 -19.27 -9.06
C LEU A 393 9.06 -20.60 -9.68
N PRO A 394 9.13 -21.72 -8.94
CA PRO A 394 8.85 -23.07 -9.48
C PRO A 394 7.37 -23.40 -9.67
N ALA A 395 6.51 -22.39 -9.77
CA ALA A 395 5.09 -22.53 -10.09
C ALA A 395 4.64 -21.32 -10.95
N TYR A 396 3.62 -21.47 -11.79
CA TYR A 396 3.13 -20.35 -12.59
C TYR A 396 1.96 -19.60 -11.95
N GLY A 397 1.21 -20.20 -11.05
CA GLY A 397 0.09 -19.59 -10.32
C GLY A 397 0.48 -19.18 -8.90
N PHE A 398 0.76 -20.15 -8.02
CA PHE A 398 1.12 -19.89 -6.63
C PHE A 398 2.29 -20.75 -6.14
N TYR A 399 3.26 -20.10 -5.53
CA TYR A 399 4.30 -20.74 -4.71
C TYR A 399 4.03 -20.45 -3.23
N VAL A 400 3.85 -21.51 -2.43
CA VAL A 400 3.48 -21.40 -1.02
C VAL A 400 4.43 -22.21 -0.16
N ARG A 401 5.04 -21.57 0.87
CA ARG A 401 5.97 -22.25 1.77
C ARG A 401 5.87 -21.75 3.20
N HIS A 402 6.00 -22.67 4.19
CA HIS A 402 5.89 -22.40 5.62
C HIS A 402 4.57 -21.70 5.98
N VAL A 403 3.45 -22.38 5.70
CA VAL A 403 2.10 -21.86 5.94
C VAL A 403 1.25 -22.86 6.72
N LYS A 404 0.42 -22.40 7.63
CA LYS A 404 -0.55 -23.20 8.38
C LYS A 404 -1.96 -22.67 8.22
N ASN A 405 -2.94 -23.58 8.18
CA ASN A 405 -4.36 -23.24 8.05
C ASN A 405 -4.63 -22.37 6.81
N LEU A 406 -4.38 -22.94 5.64
CA LEU A 406 -4.54 -22.26 4.35
C LEU A 406 -5.77 -22.77 3.61
N THR A 407 -6.59 -21.85 3.14
CA THR A 407 -7.75 -22.17 2.29
C THR A 407 -7.64 -21.47 0.94
N PHE A 408 -7.72 -22.27 -0.13
CA PHE A 408 -7.97 -21.82 -1.49
C PHE A 408 -9.38 -22.29 -1.89
N GLU A 409 -10.26 -21.37 -2.23
CA GLU A 409 -11.63 -21.65 -2.63
C GLU A 409 -11.98 -20.91 -3.93
N ASN A 410 -12.38 -21.62 -4.97
CA ASN A 410 -12.70 -21.08 -6.28
C ASN A 410 -11.56 -20.23 -6.88
N VAL A 411 -10.36 -20.83 -6.96
CA VAL A 411 -9.15 -20.17 -7.49
C VAL A 411 -8.86 -20.69 -8.90
N GLN A 412 -8.65 -19.78 -9.83
CA GLN A 412 -8.42 -20.08 -11.24
C GLN A 412 -7.09 -19.44 -11.69
N CYS A 413 -6.23 -20.24 -12.32
CA CYS A 413 -4.97 -19.82 -12.93
C CYS A 413 -4.97 -20.22 -14.40
N VAL A 414 -5.11 -19.25 -15.29
CA VAL A 414 -5.19 -19.45 -16.75
C VAL A 414 -3.88 -18.99 -17.39
N LEU A 415 -3.26 -19.84 -18.20
CA LEU A 415 -2.03 -19.51 -18.92
C LEU A 415 -2.34 -18.78 -20.24
N GLN A 416 -1.64 -17.69 -20.49
CA GLN A 416 -1.64 -16.98 -21.77
C GLN A 416 -0.69 -17.63 -22.79
N SER A 417 0.38 -18.25 -22.30
CA SER A 417 1.35 -19.01 -23.09
C SER A 417 1.68 -20.33 -22.40
N PRO A 418 2.12 -21.37 -23.16
CA PRO A 418 2.50 -22.66 -22.57
C PRO A 418 3.55 -22.48 -21.45
N ASP A 419 3.42 -23.28 -20.38
CA ASP A 419 4.33 -23.28 -19.23
C ASP A 419 4.56 -24.72 -18.75
N ALA A 420 5.77 -25.06 -18.37
CA ALA A 420 6.12 -26.41 -17.89
C ALA A 420 6.22 -26.52 -16.37
N ARG A 421 5.86 -25.47 -15.62
CA ARG A 421 5.79 -25.46 -14.15
C ARG A 421 4.39 -25.88 -13.67
N PRO A 422 4.24 -26.44 -12.46
CA PRO A 422 2.94 -26.65 -11.83
C PRO A 422 2.18 -25.32 -11.65
N ALA A 423 0.85 -25.38 -11.60
CA ALA A 423 0.04 -24.21 -11.25
C ALA A 423 0.23 -23.84 -9.77
N PHE A 424 0.20 -24.85 -8.90
CA PHE A 424 0.29 -24.67 -7.46
C PHE A 424 1.43 -25.54 -6.91
N LEU A 425 2.32 -24.93 -6.14
CA LEU A 425 3.34 -25.64 -5.38
C LEU A 425 3.21 -25.28 -3.90
N PHE A 426 3.00 -26.30 -3.07
CA PHE A 426 2.92 -26.19 -1.62
C PHE A 426 4.08 -26.96 -0.98
N GLU A 427 4.93 -26.25 -0.24
CA GLU A 427 6.11 -26.78 0.43
C GLU A 427 6.04 -26.46 1.92
N ASP A 428 6.08 -27.47 2.77
CA ASP A 428 5.91 -27.32 4.23
C ASP A 428 4.63 -26.53 4.58
N VAL A 429 3.49 -27.02 4.05
CA VAL A 429 2.17 -26.43 4.30
C VAL A 429 1.31 -27.40 5.11
N HIS A 430 0.75 -26.93 6.21
CA HIS A 430 -0.01 -27.76 7.15
C HIS A 430 -1.46 -27.27 7.27
N ASN A 431 -2.42 -28.20 7.20
CA ASN A 431 -3.84 -27.94 7.16
C ASN A 431 -4.23 -27.07 5.96
N LEU A 432 -4.10 -27.66 4.76
CA LEU A 432 -4.45 -27.03 3.48
C LEU A 432 -5.81 -27.52 2.98
N TRP A 433 -6.68 -26.61 2.61
CA TRP A 433 -7.92 -26.85 1.87
C TRP A 433 -7.83 -26.21 0.50
N LEU A 434 -7.70 -27.01 -0.57
CA LEU A 434 -7.71 -26.58 -1.95
C LEU A 434 -9.00 -27.10 -2.60
N ASN A 435 -10.01 -26.23 -2.68
CA ASN A 435 -11.34 -26.59 -3.12
C ASN A 435 -11.75 -25.84 -4.38
N ASN A 436 -12.47 -26.50 -5.28
CA ASN A 436 -13.16 -25.88 -6.40
C ASN A 436 -12.19 -24.99 -7.24
N PHE A 437 -11.08 -25.56 -7.68
CA PHE A 437 -10.04 -24.82 -8.40
C PHE A 437 -9.95 -25.21 -9.88
N GLN A 438 -9.37 -24.33 -10.67
CA GLN A 438 -9.08 -24.54 -12.08
C GLN A 438 -7.68 -24.06 -12.44
N ALA A 439 -7.02 -24.77 -13.34
CA ALA A 439 -5.71 -24.37 -13.85
C ALA A 439 -5.52 -24.87 -15.27
N THR A 440 -4.79 -24.12 -16.10
CA THR A 440 -4.38 -24.60 -17.42
C THR A 440 -3.35 -25.73 -17.24
N THR A 441 -3.51 -26.82 -17.98
CA THR A 441 -2.57 -27.94 -17.91
C THR A 441 -1.17 -27.50 -18.32
N PRO A 442 -0.14 -27.73 -17.48
CA PRO A 442 1.24 -27.49 -17.85
C PRO A 442 1.67 -28.34 -19.05
N THR A 443 2.66 -27.89 -19.76
CA THR A 443 3.34 -28.71 -20.77
C THR A 443 4.28 -29.74 -20.12
N GLY A 444 4.61 -30.81 -20.83
CA GLY A 444 5.51 -31.85 -20.29
C GLY A 444 4.88 -32.72 -19.21
N GLN A 445 5.60 -33.01 -18.16
CA GLN A 445 5.21 -33.95 -17.09
C GLN A 445 4.85 -33.25 -15.76
N ALA A 446 4.83 -31.94 -15.70
CA ALA A 446 4.52 -31.21 -14.47
C ALA A 446 3.04 -31.46 -14.05
N PRO A 447 2.77 -31.67 -12.76
CA PRO A 447 1.41 -31.77 -12.24
C PRO A 447 0.74 -30.39 -12.19
N ILE A 448 -0.58 -30.36 -12.02
CA ILE A 448 -1.27 -29.12 -11.66
C ILE A 448 -0.89 -28.68 -10.24
N VAL A 449 -0.92 -29.61 -9.30
CA VAL A 449 -0.59 -29.39 -7.88
C VAL A 449 0.59 -30.22 -7.48
N ARG A 450 1.59 -29.60 -6.85
CA ARG A 450 2.77 -30.25 -6.30
C ARG A 450 2.81 -30.03 -4.79
N LEU A 451 2.93 -31.12 -4.02
CA LEU A 451 2.99 -31.12 -2.56
C LEU A 451 4.34 -31.65 -2.09
N ILE A 452 5.06 -30.91 -1.25
CA ILE A 452 6.37 -31.29 -0.68
C ILE A 452 6.31 -31.09 0.84
N GLY A 453 6.64 -32.10 1.63
CA GLY A 453 6.73 -31.99 3.10
C GLY A 453 5.47 -31.48 3.80
N SER A 454 4.32 -31.56 3.16
CA SER A 454 3.06 -30.97 3.62
C SER A 454 2.17 -31.99 4.34
N SER A 455 1.31 -31.51 5.26
CA SER A 455 0.42 -32.41 6.00
C SER A 455 -1.00 -31.89 6.14
N ASP A 456 -1.94 -32.83 6.35
CA ASP A 456 -3.36 -32.53 6.57
C ASP A 456 -3.95 -31.73 5.41
N VAL A 457 -3.78 -32.26 4.19
CA VAL A 457 -4.15 -31.60 2.94
C VAL A 457 -5.40 -32.24 2.36
N VAL A 458 -6.39 -31.43 2.04
CA VAL A 458 -7.58 -31.80 1.27
C VAL A 458 -7.54 -31.11 -0.08
N VAL A 459 -7.57 -31.89 -1.16
CA VAL A 459 -7.69 -31.40 -2.54
C VAL A 459 -8.99 -31.89 -3.13
N SER A 460 -9.88 -30.98 -3.56
CA SER A 460 -11.20 -31.34 -4.10
C SER A 460 -11.70 -30.39 -5.18
N GLY A 461 -12.65 -30.83 -5.98
CA GLY A 461 -13.40 -29.97 -6.91
C GLY A 461 -12.57 -29.40 -8.06
N PHE A 462 -11.57 -30.14 -8.58
CA PHE A 462 -10.85 -29.68 -9.77
C PHE A 462 -11.75 -29.68 -11.02
N ARG A 463 -11.75 -28.56 -11.74
CA ARG A 463 -12.47 -28.40 -13.00
C ARG A 463 -11.50 -28.26 -14.16
N THR A 464 -11.65 -29.12 -15.16
CA THR A 464 -10.91 -29.03 -16.42
C THR A 464 -11.70 -29.63 -17.57
N GLN A 465 -11.54 -29.07 -18.75
CA GLN A 465 -12.00 -29.67 -20.02
C GLN A 465 -10.86 -30.38 -20.77
N GLN A 466 -9.65 -30.31 -20.25
CA GLN A 466 -8.44 -30.87 -20.87
C GLN A 466 -8.04 -32.18 -20.21
N THR A 467 -7.39 -33.05 -20.98
CA THR A 467 -6.73 -34.22 -20.40
C THR A 467 -5.52 -33.76 -19.60
N VAL A 468 -5.45 -34.13 -18.32
CA VAL A 468 -4.35 -33.79 -17.43
C VAL A 468 -3.50 -35.05 -17.20
N PRO A 469 -2.23 -35.09 -17.60
CA PRO A 469 -1.36 -36.26 -17.40
C PRO A 469 -1.14 -36.57 -15.89
N SER A 470 -0.90 -35.54 -15.10
CA SER A 470 -0.74 -35.64 -13.65
C SER A 470 -1.46 -34.48 -12.97
N LEU A 471 -2.44 -34.76 -12.12
CA LEU A 471 -3.20 -33.72 -11.43
C LEU A 471 -2.52 -33.31 -10.11
N VAL A 472 -2.18 -34.28 -9.28
CA VAL A 472 -1.51 -34.05 -8.00
C VAL A 472 -0.28 -34.95 -7.89
N LYS A 473 0.86 -34.34 -7.63
CA LYS A 473 2.10 -35.04 -7.27
C LYS A 473 2.37 -34.83 -5.78
N VAL A 474 2.37 -35.94 -5.05
CA VAL A 474 2.67 -35.99 -3.61
C VAL A 474 4.11 -36.48 -3.46
N GLU A 475 4.99 -35.64 -2.93
CA GLU A 475 6.41 -35.94 -2.73
C GLU A 475 6.73 -36.34 -1.28
N GLU A 476 7.99 -36.68 -1.04
CA GLU A 476 8.49 -37.13 0.24
C GLU A 476 8.13 -36.18 1.40
N GLY A 477 7.92 -36.72 2.59
CA GLY A 477 7.59 -35.98 3.80
C GLY A 477 6.11 -35.58 3.95
N CYS A 478 5.27 -35.80 2.93
CA CYS A 478 3.85 -35.53 3.03
C CYS A 478 3.09 -36.54 3.90
N LYS A 479 2.09 -36.06 4.68
CA LYS A 479 1.27 -36.89 5.58
C LYS A 479 -0.20 -36.49 5.51
N ASN A 480 -1.12 -37.44 5.69
CA ASN A 480 -2.57 -37.20 5.75
C ASN A 480 -3.10 -36.40 4.53
N ILE A 481 -2.82 -36.92 3.33
CA ILE A 481 -3.24 -36.28 2.08
C ILE A 481 -4.53 -36.93 1.58
N ASP A 482 -5.62 -36.20 1.56
CA ASP A 482 -6.95 -36.59 1.08
C ASP A 482 -7.25 -35.91 -0.25
N ILE A 483 -7.33 -36.69 -1.31
CA ILE A 483 -7.59 -36.23 -2.67
C ILE A 483 -8.94 -36.74 -3.12
N ARG A 484 -9.93 -35.84 -3.20
CA ARG A 484 -11.33 -36.11 -3.54
C ARG A 484 -11.64 -35.60 -4.96
N LEU A 485 -11.20 -36.35 -5.95
CA LEU A 485 -11.36 -36.01 -7.35
C LEU A 485 -12.19 -37.07 -8.06
N ASN A 486 -12.97 -36.69 -9.06
CA ASN A 486 -13.80 -37.60 -9.84
C ASN A 486 -12.99 -38.58 -10.70
N ASP A 487 -11.68 -38.38 -10.83
CA ASP A 487 -10.77 -39.16 -11.65
C ASP A 487 -9.50 -39.55 -10.86
N SER A 488 -9.55 -40.71 -10.19
CA SER A 488 -8.48 -41.19 -9.32
C SER A 488 -7.19 -41.63 -10.06
N GLY A 489 -7.25 -41.75 -11.39
CA GLY A 489 -6.07 -42.20 -12.20
C GLY A 489 -4.99 -41.14 -12.39
N LYS A 490 -5.19 -39.91 -11.87
CA LYS A 490 -4.32 -38.75 -12.10
C LYS A 490 -3.47 -38.37 -10.87
N ILE A 491 -3.36 -39.25 -9.90
CA ILE A 491 -2.58 -39.02 -8.67
C ILE A 491 -1.24 -39.75 -8.79
N GLN A 492 -0.16 -38.97 -8.67
CA GLN A 492 1.20 -39.50 -8.64
C GLN A 492 1.76 -39.40 -7.22
N LYS A 493 2.01 -40.55 -6.58
CA LYS A 493 2.71 -40.62 -5.29
C LYS A 493 4.15 -40.97 -5.52
N VAL A 494 5.09 -40.18 -5.03
CA VAL A 494 6.50 -40.51 -4.93
C VAL A 494 6.73 -41.04 -3.52
N GLN A 495 7.16 -42.28 -3.43
CA GLN A 495 7.48 -42.94 -2.14
C GLN A 495 8.82 -42.47 -1.64
#